data_950582104b1e4fad38710623f1937db4
#
_entry.id   950582104b1e4fad38710623f1937db4
#
_cell.length_a   1.000
_cell.length_b   1.000
_cell.length_c   1.000
_cell.angle_alpha   90.00
_cell.angle_beta   90.00
_cell.angle_gamma   90.00
#
_symmetry.space_group_name_H-M   'P 1'
#
loop_
_entity.id
_entity.type
_entity.pdbx_description
1 polymer ?
#
loop_
_entity_poly.entity_id
_entity_poly.type
_entity_poly.pdbx_seq_one_letter_code
_entity_poly.pdbx_strand_id
1 'polypeptide(L)'
;MSKVVKTDVNDIIGDLNSMKPERQKIAIKKIISAMTIGRDVSKLFPQVVKCIITPDLELKKLVYLYIINYARSKPVETLLAVNAFKKDASDFNGNPLTRALAVRTMGCLGVEQIMQFLCDPLKDALNDKDPYVRKTGALCVAKIYDINSQLVDEQFGFIDKLKSMLEEESNAMVIANCICSLIEISTTKGQDMLNINWKKCKHLMSALHENNEWTQIYLLEGISKYNPKKQDEINEIIERVLPCVSHSNSGVVLSVIKILVKLLDLVENPGIIRSVCKKLVVV
;
A
#
# COMPACT_ATOMS: atom_id res chain seq x y z
N MET A 1 -14.12 -14.79 36.72
CA MET A 1 -12.73 -14.59 36.27
C MET A 1 -11.80 -15.02 37.39
N SER A 2 -11.02 -16.08 37.18
CA SER A 2 -10.20 -16.69 38.23
C SER A 2 -9.03 -15.77 38.62
N LYS A 3 -8.57 -15.89 39.89
CA LYS A 3 -7.42 -15.13 40.46
C LYS A 3 -6.15 -15.22 39.57
N VAL A 4 -5.92 -16.31 38.86
CA VAL A 4 -4.78 -16.56 38.00
C VAL A 4 -4.73 -15.57 36.82
N VAL A 5 -5.87 -15.18 36.24
CA VAL A 5 -5.93 -14.22 35.11
C VAL A 5 -5.61 -12.79 35.55
N LYS A 6 -5.91 -12.41 36.81
CA LYS A 6 -5.60 -11.07 37.36
C LYS A 6 -4.10 -10.91 37.66
N THR A 7 -3.43 -11.97 38.12
CA THR A 7 -1.99 -11.92 38.42
C THR A 7 -1.19 -11.73 37.12
N ASP A 8 -1.55 -12.45 36.04
CA ASP A 8 -0.90 -12.30 34.72
C ASP A 8 -1.05 -10.88 34.16
N VAL A 9 -2.18 -10.20 34.35
CA VAL A 9 -2.41 -8.84 33.84
C VAL A 9 -1.56 -7.80 34.60
N ASN A 10 -1.43 -7.91 35.93
CA ASN A 10 -0.61 -7.00 36.70
C ASN A 10 0.88 -7.13 36.40
N ASP A 11 1.35 -8.36 36.17
CA ASP A 11 2.73 -8.64 35.75
C ASP A 11 3.01 -8.04 34.36
N ILE A 12 2.07 -8.19 33.42
CA ILE A 12 2.16 -7.59 32.08
C ILE A 12 2.22 -6.06 32.18
N ILE A 13 1.40 -5.43 33.02
CA ILE A 13 1.44 -3.98 33.22
C ILE A 13 2.78 -3.55 33.83
N GLY A 14 3.31 -4.31 34.80
CA GLY A 14 4.63 -4.07 35.38
C GLY A 14 5.74 -4.12 34.33
N ASP A 15 5.71 -5.12 33.41
CA ASP A 15 6.67 -5.28 32.34
C ASP A 15 6.53 -4.16 31.27
N LEU A 16 5.31 -3.72 30.94
CA LEU A 16 5.06 -2.59 30.01
C LEU A 16 5.62 -1.26 30.56
N ASN A 17 5.53 -1.05 31.87
CA ASN A 17 6.05 0.16 32.52
C ASN A 17 7.55 0.07 32.85
N SER A 18 8.20 -1.04 32.54
CA SER A 18 9.63 -1.24 32.75
C SER A 18 10.46 -0.32 31.84
N MET A 19 11.58 0.21 32.35
CA MET A 19 12.55 0.95 31.53
C MET A 19 13.39 0.02 30.61
N LYS A 20 13.23 -1.30 30.69
CA LYS A 20 13.98 -2.29 29.90
C LYS A 20 13.20 -2.64 28.63
N PRO A 21 13.70 -2.29 27.41
CA PRO A 21 13.02 -2.56 26.14
C PRO A 21 12.67 -4.04 25.94
N GLU A 22 13.54 -4.95 26.39
CA GLU A 22 13.31 -6.40 26.26
C GLU A 22 12.08 -6.88 27.07
N ARG A 23 11.85 -6.34 28.25
CA ARG A 23 10.65 -6.66 29.04
C ARG A 23 9.39 -6.13 28.38
N GLN A 24 9.42 -4.89 27.89
CA GLN A 24 8.31 -4.30 27.13
C GLN A 24 8.00 -5.16 25.90
N LYS A 25 9.02 -5.61 25.16
CA LYS A 25 8.86 -6.45 23.98
C LYS A 25 8.20 -7.80 24.29
N ILE A 26 8.62 -8.46 25.37
CA ILE A 26 8.01 -9.71 25.83
C ILE A 26 6.55 -9.50 26.23
N ALA A 27 6.26 -8.43 26.96
CA ALA A 27 4.90 -8.09 27.37
C ALA A 27 3.99 -7.82 26.15
N ILE A 28 4.44 -7.02 25.20
CA ILE A 28 3.69 -6.74 23.97
C ILE A 28 3.46 -8.02 23.16
N LYS A 29 4.45 -8.90 23.00
CA LYS A 29 4.27 -10.20 22.34
C LYS A 29 3.19 -11.06 23.01
N LYS A 30 3.15 -11.10 24.35
CA LYS A 30 2.09 -11.80 25.10
C LYS A 30 0.71 -11.17 24.85
N ILE A 31 0.63 -9.83 24.80
CA ILE A 31 -0.63 -9.10 24.50
C ILE A 31 -1.11 -9.42 23.09
N ILE A 32 -0.22 -9.36 22.08
CA ILE A 32 -0.56 -9.69 20.71
C ILE A 32 -1.03 -11.14 20.60
N SER A 33 -0.35 -12.09 21.26
CA SER A 33 -0.78 -13.50 21.28
C SER A 33 -2.16 -13.68 21.92
N ALA A 34 -2.47 -12.95 22.98
CA ALA A 34 -3.79 -12.95 23.59
C ALA A 34 -4.85 -12.36 22.64
N MET A 35 -4.53 -11.28 21.95
CA MET A 35 -5.38 -10.63 20.96
C MET A 35 -5.68 -11.56 19.77
N THR A 36 -4.69 -12.30 19.25
CA THR A 36 -4.87 -13.24 18.13
C THR A 36 -5.74 -14.44 18.49
N ILE A 37 -5.82 -14.82 19.78
CA ILE A 37 -6.70 -15.87 20.27
C ILE A 37 -8.13 -15.33 20.53
N GLY A 38 -8.38 -14.05 20.25
CA GLY A 38 -9.69 -13.41 20.45
C GLY A 38 -9.95 -12.94 21.89
N ARG A 39 -8.94 -12.88 22.76
CA ARG A 39 -9.12 -12.29 24.10
C ARG A 39 -9.16 -10.77 24.02
N ASP A 40 -10.11 -10.16 24.70
CA ASP A 40 -10.17 -8.70 24.80
C ASP A 40 -9.08 -8.18 25.75
N VAL A 41 -8.10 -7.51 25.18
CA VAL A 41 -6.99 -6.84 25.90
C VAL A 41 -7.05 -5.32 25.74
N SER A 42 -8.20 -4.76 25.34
CA SER A 42 -8.42 -3.32 25.11
C SER A 42 -8.16 -2.47 26.36
N LYS A 43 -8.29 -3.03 27.54
CA LYS A 43 -8.00 -2.36 28.83
C LYS A 43 -6.54 -1.97 28.99
N LEU A 44 -5.62 -2.61 28.26
CA LEU A 44 -4.19 -2.32 28.27
C LEU A 44 -3.79 -1.18 27.30
N PHE A 45 -4.76 -0.62 26.56
CA PHE A 45 -4.51 0.40 25.55
C PHE A 45 -3.66 1.58 26.04
N PRO A 46 -3.94 2.23 27.20
CA PRO A 46 -3.13 3.36 27.68
C PRO A 46 -1.67 2.99 27.98
N GLN A 47 -1.43 1.76 28.45
CA GLN A 47 -0.09 1.27 28.77
C GLN A 47 0.69 0.92 27.50
N VAL A 48 0.02 0.27 26.54
CA VAL A 48 0.64 -0.09 25.24
C VAL A 48 1.00 1.16 24.44
N VAL A 49 0.14 2.19 24.41
CA VAL A 49 0.42 3.45 23.72
C VAL A 49 1.67 4.15 24.26
N LYS A 50 1.98 4.06 25.55
CA LYS A 50 3.22 4.61 26.11
C LYS A 50 4.48 3.99 25.51
N CYS A 51 4.41 2.72 25.09
CA CYS A 51 5.53 2.02 24.45
C CYS A 51 5.78 2.43 23.00
N ILE A 52 4.97 3.35 22.44
CA ILE A 52 5.13 3.85 21.04
C ILE A 52 6.45 4.64 20.90
N ILE A 53 6.91 5.28 21.96
CA ILE A 53 8.14 6.07 21.99
C ILE A 53 9.33 5.12 22.23
N THR A 54 9.65 4.35 21.21
CA THR A 54 10.78 3.40 21.23
C THR A 54 11.60 3.51 19.94
N PRO A 55 12.94 3.38 20.01
CA PRO A 55 13.78 3.28 18.82
C PRO A 55 13.74 1.87 18.19
N ASP A 56 13.30 0.84 18.94
CA ASP A 56 13.22 -0.54 18.43
C ASP A 56 12.07 -0.69 17.43
N LEU A 57 12.43 -0.91 16.15
CA LEU A 57 11.46 -1.06 15.06
C LEU A 57 10.55 -2.29 15.24
N GLU A 58 11.05 -3.38 15.82
CA GLU A 58 10.23 -4.58 16.05
C GLU A 58 9.15 -4.29 17.10
N LEU A 59 9.53 -3.69 18.21
CA LEU A 59 8.60 -3.29 19.27
C LEU A 59 7.58 -2.28 18.70
N LYS A 60 8.04 -1.30 17.94
CA LYS A 60 7.17 -0.31 17.29
C LYS A 60 6.12 -0.95 16.39
N LYS A 61 6.52 -1.93 15.56
CA LYS A 61 5.58 -2.69 14.70
C LYS A 61 4.48 -3.39 15.50
N LEU A 62 4.85 -4.01 16.63
CA LEU A 62 3.88 -4.71 17.48
C LEU A 62 2.91 -3.74 18.17
N VAL A 63 3.42 -2.60 18.66
CA VAL A 63 2.58 -1.54 19.27
C VAL A 63 1.61 -0.98 18.23
N TYR A 64 2.08 -0.71 17.01
CA TYR A 64 1.25 -0.19 15.93
C TYR A 64 0.16 -1.20 15.52
N LEU A 65 0.50 -2.49 15.42
CA LEU A 65 -0.47 -3.54 15.15
C LEU A 65 -1.59 -3.58 16.20
N TYR A 66 -1.22 -3.47 17.48
CA TYR A 66 -2.19 -3.42 18.57
C TYR A 66 -3.12 -2.19 18.42
N ILE A 67 -2.54 -1.00 18.17
CA ILE A 67 -3.31 0.22 18.02
C ILE A 67 -4.30 0.12 16.86
N ILE A 68 -3.86 -0.37 15.68
CA ILE A 68 -4.75 -0.58 14.51
C ILE A 68 -5.94 -1.45 14.89
N ASN A 69 -5.70 -2.55 15.62
CA ASN A 69 -6.76 -3.50 15.97
C ASN A 69 -7.84 -2.89 16.87
N TYR A 70 -7.46 -1.98 17.77
CA TYR A 70 -8.38 -1.37 18.72
C TYR A 70 -8.81 0.07 18.37
N ALA A 71 -8.26 0.67 17.31
CA ALA A 71 -8.50 2.09 16.97
C ALA A 71 -9.99 2.42 16.82
N ARG A 72 -10.74 1.58 16.13
CA ARG A 72 -12.18 1.80 15.89
C ARG A 72 -13.02 1.68 17.18
N SER A 73 -12.61 0.83 18.13
CA SER A 73 -13.30 0.66 19.41
C SER A 73 -12.86 1.65 20.46
N LYS A 74 -11.70 2.30 20.27
CA LYS A 74 -11.05 3.23 21.19
C LYS A 74 -10.59 4.52 20.48
N PRO A 75 -11.50 5.24 19.80
CA PRO A 75 -11.11 6.39 18.96
C PRO A 75 -10.47 7.53 19.77
N VAL A 76 -10.98 7.81 20.97
CA VAL A 76 -10.46 8.90 21.81
C VAL A 76 -9.04 8.58 22.31
N GLU A 77 -8.82 7.36 22.76
CA GLU A 77 -7.49 6.93 23.22
C GLU A 77 -6.49 6.85 22.04
N THR A 78 -6.98 6.52 20.84
CA THR A 78 -6.14 6.48 19.63
C THR A 78 -5.63 7.87 19.24
N LEU A 79 -6.37 8.95 19.53
CA LEU A 79 -5.90 10.32 19.33
C LEU A 79 -4.60 10.62 20.09
N LEU A 80 -4.38 9.99 21.25
CA LEU A 80 -3.13 10.15 22.01
C LEU A 80 -1.90 9.63 21.23
N ALA A 81 -2.08 8.67 20.35
CA ALA A 81 -1.00 8.12 19.53
C ALA A 81 -0.69 8.96 18.28
N VAL A 82 -1.59 9.85 17.85
CA VAL A 82 -1.45 10.61 16.60
C VAL A 82 -0.18 11.45 16.57
N ASN A 83 0.16 12.12 17.65
CA ASN A 83 1.38 12.93 17.71
C ASN A 83 2.65 12.09 17.57
N ALA A 84 2.67 10.88 18.12
CA ALA A 84 3.79 9.96 17.93
C ALA A 84 3.90 9.47 16.49
N PHE A 85 2.77 9.13 15.86
CA PHE A 85 2.74 8.78 14.44
C PHE A 85 3.23 9.92 13.55
N LYS A 86 2.76 11.16 13.78
CA LYS A 86 3.22 12.35 13.06
C LYS A 86 4.72 12.54 13.19
N LYS A 87 5.25 12.45 14.41
CA LYS A 87 6.69 12.55 14.67
C LYS A 87 7.47 11.50 13.92
N ASP A 88 7.03 10.23 13.95
CA ASP A 88 7.70 9.14 13.26
C ASP A 88 7.61 9.27 11.73
N ALA A 89 6.49 9.77 11.20
CA ALA A 89 6.30 9.99 9.76
C ALA A 89 7.16 11.13 9.22
N SER A 90 7.41 12.18 10.02
CA SER A 90 8.16 13.37 9.63
C SER A 90 9.64 13.35 10.06
N ASP A 91 10.15 12.21 10.55
CA ASP A 91 11.57 12.08 10.88
C ASP A 91 12.42 11.80 9.63
N PHE A 92 12.68 12.85 8.85
CA PHE A 92 13.43 12.77 7.58
C PHE A 92 14.89 12.34 7.73
N ASN A 93 15.47 12.45 8.92
CA ASN A 93 16.82 12.00 9.24
C ASN A 93 16.85 10.56 9.77
N GLY A 94 15.70 10.03 10.16
CA GLY A 94 15.55 8.69 10.70
C GLY A 94 15.39 7.62 9.63
N ASN A 95 15.06 6.41 10.10
CA ASN A 95 14.90 5.23 9.26
C ASN A 95 13.64 5.36 8.36
N PRO A 96 13.78 5.23 7.00
CA PRO A 96 12.64 5.25 6.07
C PRO A 96 11.55 4.21 6.41
N LEU A 97 11.96 3.04 6.95
CA LEU A 97 11.00 2.01 7.37
C LEU A 97 10.10 2.49 8.51
N THR A 98 10.60 3.33 9.41
CA THR A 98 9.79 3.92 10.49
C THR A 98 8.80 4.93 9.91
N ARG A 99 9.24 5.81 9.00
CA ARG A 99 8.35 6.77 8.33
C ARG A 99 7.22 6.05 7.58
N ALA A 100 7.59 5.08 6.74
CA ALA A 100 6.61 4.30 5.98
C ALA A 100 5.64 3.53 6.89
N LEU A 101 6.15 2.94 7.98
CA LEU A 101 5.33 2.23 8.95
C LEU A 101 4.30 3.17 9.62
N ALA A 102 4.72 4.37 10.00
CA ALA A 102 3.84 5.37 10.61
C ALA A 102 2.72 5.79 9.65
N VAL A 103 3.07 6.19 8.42
CA VAL A 103 2.11 6.57 7.38
C VAL A 103 1.12 5.43 7.09
N ARG A 104 1.63 4.21 6.87
CA ARG A 104 0.80 3.03 6.65
C ARG A 104 -0.17 2.78 7.81
N THR A 105 0.31 2.89 9.04
CA THR A 105 -0.49 2.65 10.23
C THR A 105 -1.61 3.67 10.33
N MET A 106 -1.31 4.95 10.17
CA MET A 106 -2.31 6.03 10.19
C MET A 106 -3.40 5.79 9.14
N GLY A 107 -3.04 5.41 7.90
CA GLY A 107 -3.99 5.07 6.84
C GLY A 107 -4.84 3.83 7.15
N CYS A 108 -4.38 2.93 8.01
CA CYS A 108 -5.12 1.73 8.42
C CYS A 108 -6.01 1.91 9.65
N LEU A 109 -5.91 3.01 10.40
CA LEU A 109 -6.70 3.23 11.62
C LEU A 109 -8.20 3.24 11.34
N GLY A 110 -8.64 3.74 10.19
CA GLY A 110 -10.03 3.74 9.79
C GLY A 110 -10.95 4.60 10.68
N VAL A 111 -10.40 5.63 11.33
CA VAL A 111 -11.10 6.56 12.22
C VAL A 111 -11.15 7.93 11.54
N GLU A 112 -12.34 8.36 11.14
CA GLU A 112 -12.54 9.59 10.36
C GLU A 112 -11.93 10.83 11.02
N GLN A 113 -12.10 10.97 12.33
CA GLN A 113 -11.58 12.08 13.13
C GLN A 113 -10.04 12.21 13.09
N ILE A 114 -9.34 11.13 12.74
CA ILE A 114 -7.88 11.08 12.67
C ILE A 114 -7.40 11.40 11.25
N MET A 115 -8.24 11.20 10.23
CA MET A 115 -7.82 11.33 8.83
C MET A 115 -7.26 12.71 8.48
N GLN A 116 -7.87 13.78 8.98
CA GLN A 116 -7.36 15.14 8.78
C GLN A 116 -5.91 15.33 9.29
N PHE A 117 -5.52 14.61 10.36
CA PHE A 117 -4.16 14.68 10.90
C PHE A 117 -3.14 13.87 10.10
N LEU A 118 -3.63 12.97 9.22
CA LEU A 118 -2.78 12.17 8.35
C LEU A 118 -2.42 12.92 7.05
N CYS A 119 -3.22 13.88 6.62
CA CYS A 119 -3.05 14.50 5.29
C CYS A 119 -1.69 15.17 5.10
N ASP A 120 -1.19 15.92 6.09
CA ASP A 120 0.14 16.54 6.01
C ASP A 120 1.26 15.49 5.99
N PRO A 121 1.34 14.51 6.91
CA PRO A 121 2.31 13.41 6.82
C PRO A 121 2.22 12.62 5.52
N LEU A 122 1.03 12.46 4.95
CA LEU A 122 0.84 11.78 3.68
C LEU A 122 1.41 12.59 2.51
N LYS A 123 1.19 13.91 2.49
CA LYS A 123 1.78 14.82 1.50
C LYS A 123 3.31 14.75 1.53
N ASP A 124 3.88 14.75 2.73
CA ASP A 124 5.32 14.59 2.93
C ASP A 124 5.82 13.23 2.43
N ALA A 125 5.09 12.15 2.74
CA ALA A 125 5.44 10.81 2.31
C ALA A 125 5.40 10.61 0.78
N LEU A 126 4.46 11.25 0.09
CA LEU A 126 4.41 11.23 -1.39
C LEU A 126 5.57 11.98 -2.05
N ASN A 127 6.25 12.86 -1.32
CA ASN A 127 7.42 13.61 -1.76
C ASN A 127 8.73 13.13 -1.10
N ASP A 128 8.70 12.04 -0.32
CA ASP A 128 9.89 11.54 0.40
C ASP A 128 10.98 11.13 -0.60
N LYS A 129 12.24 11.31 -0.19
CA LYS A 129 13.41 10.89 -0.96
C LYS A 129 13.48 9.38 -1.17
N ASP A 130 12.92 8.59 -0.23
CA ASP A 130 12.96 7.14 -0.27
C ASP A 130 11.74 6.56 -1.00
N PRO A 131 11.92 5.74 -2.05
CA PRO A 131 10.82 5.18 -2.83
C PRO A 131 9.92 4.24 -2.00
N TYR A 132 10.44 3.63 -0.93
CA TYR A 132 9.64 2.78 -0.06
C TYR A 132 8.58 3.59 0.71
N VAL A 133 8.92 4.82 1.11
CA VAL A 133 7.99 5.75 1.75
C VAL A 133 6.97 6.25 0.73
N ARG A 134 7.42 6.68 -0.45
CA ARG A 134 6.53 7.16 -1.53
C ARG A 134 5.50 6.11 -1.95
N LYS A 135 5.92 4.85 -2.17
CA LYS A 135 4.97 3.78 -2.53
C LYS A 135 3.94 3.52 -1.43
N THR A 136 4.37 3.61 -0.17
CA THR A 136 3.46 3.41 0.98
C THR A 136 2.46 4.56 1.07
N GLY A 137 2.93 5.80 0.85
CA GLY A 137 2.06 6.98 0.74
C GLY A 137 1.01 6.81 -0.36
N ALA A 138 1.44 6.38 -1.55
CA ALA A 138 0.53 6.15 -2.68
C ALA A 138 -0.62 5.20 -2.33
N LEU A 139 -0.33 4.06 -1.68
CA LEU A 139 -1.37 3.12 -1.22
C LEU A 139 -2.29 3.71 -0.14
N CYS A 140 -1.77 4.60 0.71
CA CYS A 140 -2.57 5.21 1.76
C CYS A 140 -3.62 6.19 1.20
N VAL A 141 -3.37 6.79 0.04
CA VAL A 141 -4.35 7.70 -0.62
C VAL A 141 -5.66 6.98 -0.89
N ALA A 142 -5.64 5.77 -1.47
CA ALA A 142 -6.85 4.99 -1.73
C ALA A 142 -7.61 4.66 -0.44
N LYS A 143 -6.88 4.25 0.61
CA LYS A 143 -7.50 3.93 1.91
C LYS A 143 -8.19 5.13 2.57
N ILE A 144 -7.61 6.32 2.44
CA ILE A 144 -8.24 7.54 2.97
C ILE A 144 -9.43 7.91 2.10
N TYR A 145 -9.34 7.71 0.79
CA TYR A 145 -10.44 7.96 -0.13
C TYR A 145 -11.70 7.16 0.23
N ASP A 146 -11.54 5.88 0.59
CA ASP A 146 -12.64 5.02 1.03
C ASP A 146 -13.32 5.51 2.32
N ILE A 147 -12.59 6.23 3.17
CA ILE A 147 -13.10 6.76 4.45
C ILE A 147 -13.70 8.15 4.25
N ASN A 148 -12.99 9.04 3.55
CA ASN A 148 -13.39 10.40 3.29
C ASN A 148 -12.84 10.89 1.94
N SER A 149 -13.65 10.78 0.90
CA SER A 149 -13.30 11.16 -0.47
C SER A 149 -13.04 12.66 -0.64
N GLN A 150 -13.74 13.52 0.12
CA GLN A 150 -13.58 14.98 0.04
C GLN A 150 -12.19 15.44 0.48
N LEU A 151 -11.61 14.82 1.51
CA LEU A 151 -10.24 15.11 1.94
C LEU A 151 -9.24 14.84 0.81
N VAL A 152 -9.41 13.74 0.08
CA VAL A 152 -8.46 13.30 -0.95
C VAL A 152 -8.59 14.10 -2.23
N ASP A 153 -9.82 14.38 -2.68
CA ASP A 153 -10.11 14.97 -3.98
C ASP A 153 -10.10 16.51 -3.92
N GLU A 154 -10.90 17.08 -3.00
CA GLU A 154 -11.17 18.53 -3.00
C GLU A 154 -10.18 19.33 -2.15
N GLN A 155 -9.76 18.81 -0.98
CA GLN A 155 -8.97 19.60 -0.04
C GLN A 155 -7.46 19.48 -0.28
N PHE A 156 -6.97 18.30 -0.59
CA PHE A 156 -5.54 18.04 -0.66
C PHE A 156 -5.03 17.70 -2.08
N GLY A 157 -5.91 17.41 -3.04
CA GLY A 157 -5.53 17.12 -4.43
C GLY A 157 -4.64 15.90 -4.59
N PHE A 158 -4.79 14.88 -3.74
CA PHE A 158 -3.93 13.69 -3.79
C PHE A 158 -4.09 12.88 -5.06
N ILE A 159 -5.26 12.91 -5.70
CA ILE A 159 -5.50 12.22 -6.99
C ILE A 159 -4.60 12.83 -8.07
N ASP A 160 -4.53 14.16 -8.15
CA ASP A 160 -3.69 14.83 -9.13
C ASP A 160 -2.19 14.62 -8.82
N LYS A 161 -1.84 14.53 -7.54
CA LYS A 161 -0.48 14.15 -7.13
C LYS A 161 -0.12 12.75 -7.60
N LEU A 162 -1.00 11.75 -7.45
CA LEU A 162 -0.76 10.39 -7.95
C LEU A 162 -0.63 10.37 -9.49
N LYS A 163 -1.42 11.18 -10.20
CA LYS A 163 -1.31 11.32 -11.66
C LYS A 163 0.02 11.94 -12.09
N SER A 164 0.51 12.98 -11.39
CA SER A 164 1.82 13.57 -11.69
C SER A 164 2.95 12.58 -11.40
N MET A 165 2.85 11.80 -10.33
CA MET A 165 3.82 10.75 -10.02
C MET A 165 3.91 9.68 -11.11
N LEU A 166 2.81 9.33 -11.81
CA LEU A 166 2.86 8.42 -12.97
C LEU A 166 3.68 8.95 -14.14
N GLU A 167 3.92 10.26 -14.22
CA GLU A 167 4.67 10.88 -15.32
C GLU A 167 6.15 11.13 -14.96
N GLU A 168 6.42 11.41 -13.71
CA GLU A 168 7.73 11.89 -13.22
C GLU A 168 8.54 10.83 -12.47
N GLU A 169 7.86 9.82 -11.91
CA GLU A 169 8.50 8.81 -11.07
C GLU A 169 9.29 7.80 -11.90
N SER A 170 10.50 7.49 -11.46
CA SER A 170 11.36 6.49 -12.09
C SER A 170 11.28 5.10 -11.44
N ASN A 171 10.85 5.04 -10.19
CA ASN A 171 10.81 3.77 -9.46
C ASN A 171 9.53 2.98 -9.78
N ALA A 172 9.69 1.82 -10.40
CA ALA A 172 8.58 0.98 -10.86
C ALA A 172 7.63 0.53 -9.73
N MET A 173 8.13 0.30 -8.51
CA MET A 173 7.26 -0.05 -7.38
C MET A 173 6.36 1.12 -6.98
N VAL A 174 6.85 2.35 -7.04
CA VAL A 174 6.04 3.55 -6.74
C VAL A 174 4.98 3.72 -7.82
N ILE A 175 5.36 3.62 -9.11
CA ILE A 175 4.44 3.70 -10.25
C ILE A 175 3.32 2.67 -10.11
N ALA A 176 3.65 1.40 -9.85
CA ALA A 176 2.68 0.32 -9.69
C ALA A 176 1.70 0.59 -8.54
N ASN A 177 2.18 1.13 -7.42
CA ASN A 177 1.30 1.47 -6.29
C ASN A 177 0.42 2.70 -6.58
N CYS A 178 0.89 3.67 -7.37
CA CYS A 178 0.06 4.76 -7.86
C CYS A 178 -1.06 4.24 -8.78
N ILE A 179 -0.73 3.31 -9.69
CA ILE A 179 -1.72 2.65 -10.56
C ILE A 179 -2.75 1.90 -9.72
N CYS A 180 -2.31 1.08 -8.75
CA CYS A 180 -3.18 0.35 -7.84
C CYS A 180 -4.19 1.28 -7.17
N SER A 181 -3.71 2.36 -6.56
CA SER A 181 -4.56 3.33 -5.86
C SER A 181 -5.52 4.05 -6.78
N LEU A 182 -5.07 4.45 -7.98
CA LEU A 182 -5.95 5.09 -8.96
C LEU A 182 -7.02 4.14 -9.51
N ILE A 183 -6.72 2.84 -9.66
CA ILE A 183 -7.71 1.81 -10.06
C ILE A 183 -8.76 1.64 -8.94
N GLU A 184 -8.33 1.53 -7.69
CA GLU A 184 -9.21 1.40 -6.54
C GLU A 184 -10.16 2.60 -6.42
N ILE A 185 -9.62 3.82 -6.50
CA ILE A 185 -10.39 5.07 -6.52
C ILE A 185 -11.34 5.13 -7.74
N SER A 186 -10.87 4.72 -8.94
CA SER A 186 -11.69 4.67 -10.15
C SER A 186 -12.89 3.75 -9.98
N THR A 187 -12.69 2.60 -9.35
CA THR A 187 -13.76 1.63 -9.08
C THR A 187 -14.79 2.20 -8.12
N THR A 188 -14.35 2.86 -7.06
CA THR A 188 -15.23 3.50 -6.07
C THR A 188 -16.00 4.69 -6.67
N LYS A 189 -15.33 5.51 -7.49
CA LYS A 189 -15.91 6.71 -8.11
C LYS A 189 -16.76 6.41 -9.37
N GLY A 190 -16.57 5.23 -9.98
CA GLY A 190 -17.21 4.86 -11.23
C GLY A 190 -16.69 5.63 -12.47
N GLN A 191 -15.50 6.21 -12.37
CA GLN A 191 -14.85 6.99 -13.44
C GLN A 191 -13.40 6.53 -13.60
N ASP A 192 -12.91 6.40 -14.86
CA ASP A 192 -11.51 6.07 -15.12
C ASP A 192 -10.59 7.26 -14.77
N MET A 193 -9.75 7.09 -13.76
CA MET A 193 -8.80 8.09 -13.30
C MET A 193 -7.40 7.95 -13.91
N LEU A 194 -7.12 6.82 -14.54
CA LEU A 194 -5.76 6.51 -15.00
C LEU A 194 -5.32 7.30 -16.22
N ASN A 195 -6.20 7.53 -17.18
CA ASN A 195 -5.93 8.24 -18.43
C ASN A 195 -4.54 7.97 -19.02
N ILE A 196 -4.31 6.71 -19.41
CA ILE A 196 -3.02 6.27 -19.97
C ILE A 196 -2.90 6.71 -21.42
N ASN A 197 -1.92 7.56 -21.71
CA ASN A 197 -1.51 7.91 -23.08
C ASN A 197 -0.32 7.04 -23.54
N TRP A 198 0.07 7.16 -24.82
CA TRP A 198 1.17 6.38 -25.38
C TRP A 198 2.50 6.58 -24.64
N LYS A 199 2.83 7.81 -24.25
CA LYS A 199 4.05 8.11 -23.49
C LYS A 199 4.07 7.36 -22.14
N LYS A 200 2.95 7.39 -21.40
CA LYS A 200 2.81 6.66 -20.13
C LYS A 200 2.89 5.15 -20.37
N CYS A 201 2.20 4.64 -21.41
CA CYS A 201 2.25 3.21 -21.76
C CYS A 201 3.68 2.72 -22.02
N LYS A 202 4.48 3.48 -22.80
CA LYS A 202 5.91 3.18 -23.00
C LYS A 202 6.70 3.16 -21.70
N HIS A 203 6.44 4.12 -20.82
CA HIS A 203 7.09 4.18 -19.52
C HIS A 203 6.77 2.95 -18.66
N LEU A 204 5.51 2.51 -18.63
CA LEU A 204 5.12 1.27 -17.94
C LEU A 204 5.78 0.03 -18.53
N MET A 205 5.83 -0.07 -19.87
CA MET A 205 6.49 -1.18 -20.56
C MET A 205 8.00 -1.26 -20.26
N SER A 206 8.68 -0.11 -20.16
CA SER A 206 10.11 -0.08 -19.80
C SER A 206 10.39 -0.59 -18.40
N ALA A 207 9.45 -0.37 -17.48
CA ALA A 207 9.55 -0.78 -16.08
C ALA A 207 9.12 -2.25 -15.83
N LEU A 208 8.62 -2.97 -16.85
CA LEU A 208 7.91 -4.25 -16.65
C LEU A 208 8.83 -5.39 -16.19
N HIS A 209 10.03 -5.52 -16.77
CA HIS A 209 10.83 -6.75 -16.65
C HIS A 209 11.71 -6.86 -15.39
N GLU A 210 12.02 -5.77 -14.71
CA GLU A 210 12.99 -5.73 -13.61
C GLU A 210 12.33 -5.79 -12.21
N ASN A 211 11.07 -6.27 -12.13
CA ASN A 211 10.28 -6.11 -10.93
C ASN A 211 9.65 -7.43 -10.45
N ASN A 212 9.21 -7.41 -9.18
CA ASN A 212 8.47 -8.53 -8.60
C ASN A 212 7.07 -8.68 -9.25
N GLU A 213 6.46 -9.83 -9.06
CA GLU A 213 5.18 -10.23 -9.67
C GLU A 213 4.04 -9.24 -9.36
N TRP A 214 3.98 -8.73 -8.14
CA TRP A 214 2.95 -7.78 -7.72
C TRP A 214 3.06 -6.46 -8.49
N THR A 215 4.28 -5.95 -8.64
CA THR A 215 4.56 -4.75 -9.44
C THR A 215 4.19 -4.99 -10.89
N GLN A 216 4.58 -6.14 -11.47
CA GLN A 216 4.27 -6.49 -12.85
C GLN A 216 2.75 -6.56 -13.11
N ILE A 217 1.96 -7.15 -12.21
CA ILE A 217 0.50 -7.23 -12.34
C ILE A 217 -0.11 -5.82 -12.47
N TYR A 218 0.27 -4.87 -11.59
CA TYR A 218 -0.28 -3.52 -11.67
C TYR A 218 0.22 -2.71 -12.87
N LEU A 219 1.48 -2.90 -13.29
CA LEU A 219 1.98 -2.29 -14.52
C LEU A 219 1.22 -2.81 -15.74
N LEU A 220 0.98 -4.12 -15.83
CA LEU A 220 0.17 -4.75 -16.89
C LEU A 220 -1.27 -4.25 -16.85
N GLU A 221 -1.86 -4.11 -15.67
CA GLU A 221 -3.21 -3.54 -15.53
C GLU A 221 -3.26 -2.10 -16.06
N GLY A 222 -2.24 -1.28 -15.77
CA GLY A 222 -2.08 0.06 -16.34
C GLY A 222 -1.97 0.03 -17.85
N ILE A 223 -1.14 -0.87 -18.43
CA ILE A 223 -0.98 -1.06 -19.89
C ILE A 223 -2.32 -1.47 -20.51
N SER A 224 -3.11 -2.32 -19.86
CA SER A 224 -4.43 -2.78 -20.35
C SER A 224 -5.44 -1.65 -20.54
N LYS A 225 -5.29 -0.54 -19.80
CA LYS A 225 -6.16 0.66 -19.91
C LYS A 225 -5.84 1.51 -21.12
N TYR A 226 -4.69 1.32 -21.75
CA TYR A 226 -4.34 2.02 -22.98
C TYR A 226 -5.15 1.48 -24.18
N ASN A 227 -5.64 2.38 -25.02
CA ASN A 227 -6.29 2.05 -26.29
C ASN A 227 -5.39 2.50 -27.45
N PRO A 228 -4.65 1.60 -28.09
CA PRO A 228 -3.72 1.95 -29.16
C PRO A 228 -4.46 2.47 -30.39
N LYS A 229 -3.84 3.42 -31.10
CA LYS A 229 -4.41 4.06 -32.28
C LYS A 229 -3.67 3.65 -33.58
N LYS A 230 -2.49 3.05 -33.46
CA LYS A 230 -1.62 2.69 -34.61
C LYS A 230 -1.17 1.25 -34.47
N GLN A 231 -0.96 0.58 -35.61
CA GLN A 231 -0.45 -0.80 -35.66
C GLN A 231 0.93 -0.95 -35.00
N ASP A 232 1.81 0.04 -35.17
CA ASP A 232 3.13 0.03 -34.53
C ASP A 232 3.03 0.00 -33.00
N GLU A 233 2.06 0.72 -32.41
CA GLU A 233 1.82 0.73 -30.97
C GLU A 233 1.35 -0.65 -30.49
N ILE A 234 0.45 -1.29 -31.26
CA ILE A 234 -0.07 -2.63 -30.94
C ILE A 234 1.08 -3.64 -30.97
N ASN A 235 1.89 -3.61 -32.03
CA ASN A 235 3.01 -4.53 -32.21
C ASN A 235 4.04 -4.37 -31.07
N GLU A 236 4.40 -3.13 -30.70
CA GLU A 236 5.33 -2.83 -29.61
C GLU A 236 4.80 -3.34 -28.27
N ILE A 237 3.50 -3.17 -27.97
CA ILE A 237 2.90 -3.69 -26.74
C ILE A 237 2.96 -5.23 -26.72
N ILE A 238 2.54 -5.89 -27.81
CA ILE A 238 2.55 -7.35 -27.91
C ILE A 238 3.96 -7.89 -27.71
N GLU A 239 4.94 -7.34 -28.40
CA GLU A 239 6.34 -7.76 -28.30
C GLU A 239 6.86 -7.68 -26.84
N ARG A 240 6.50 -6.62 -26.12
CA ARG A 240 6.91 -6.40 -24.72
C ARG A 240 6.20 -7.30 -23.72
N VAL A 241 4.91 -7.57 -23.89
CA VAL A 241 4.14 -8.35 -22.91
C VAL A 241 4.19 -9.86 -23.17
N LEU A 242 4.40 -10.28 -24.42
CA LEU A 242 4.36 -11.68 -24.84
C LEU A 242 5.35 -12.59 -24.08
N PRO A 243 6.58 -12.18 -23.71
CA PRO A 243 7.47 -12.99 -22.88
C PRO A 243 6.88 -13.36 -21.52
N CYS A 244 6.04 -12.50 -20.94
CA CYS A 244 5.42 -12.71 -19.62
C CYS A 244 4.31 -13.78 -19.63
N VAL A 245 3.88 -14.29 -20.81
CA VAL A 245 2.95 -15.45 -20.91
C VAL A 245 3.55 -16.70 -20.27
N SER A 246 4.87 -16.85 -20.28
CA SER A 246 5.57 -17.99 -19.69
C SER A 246 6.03 -17.73 -18.24
N HIS A 247 5.45 -16.74 -17.56
CA HIS A 247 5.81 -16.40 -16.19
C HIS A 247 5.30 -17.46 -15.22
N SER A 248 6.06 -17.72 -14.13
CA SER A 248 5.69 -18.72 -13.10
C SER A 248 4.44 -18.34 -12.29
N ASN A 249 4.15 -17.04 -12.17
CA ASN A 249 2.99 -16.54 -11.44
C ASN A 249 1.78 -16.42 -12.38
N SER A 250 0.71 -17.16 -12.09
CA SER A 250 -0.54 -17.18 -12.88
C SER A 250 -1.25 -15.82 -12.93
N GLY A 251 -1.08 -14.97 -11.93
CA GLY A 251 -1.63 -13.59 -11.91
C GLY A 251 -1.01 -12.72 -13.00
N VAL A 252 0.31 -12.82 -13.20
CA VAL A 252 1.01 -12.13 -14.29
C VAL A 252 0.53 -12.66 -15.64
N VAL A 253 0.48 -13.99 -15.80
CA VAL A 253 0.01 -14.64 -17.03
C VAL A 253 -1.42 -14.20 -17.37
N LEU A 254 -2.32 -14.19 -16.41
CA LEU A 254 -3.71 -13.75 -16.60
C LEU A 254 -3.79 -12.29 -17.06
N SER A 255 -2.99 -11.39 -16.45
CA SER A 255 -2.95 -9.98 -16.84
C SER A 255 -2.45 -9.80 -18.27
N VAL A 256 -1.45 -10.59 -18.69
CA VAL A 256 -0.95 -10.59 -20.06
C VAL A 256 -2.01 -11.11 -21.04
N ILE A 257 -2.66 -12.23 -20.71
CA ILE A 257 -3.73 -12.81 -21.57
C ILE A 257 -4.84 -11.78 -21.82
N LYS A 258 -5.27 -11.05 -20.78
CA LYS A 258 -6.28 -9.98 -20.93
C LYS A 258 -5.84 -8.92 -21.94
N ILE A 259 -4.58 -8.49 -21.91
CA ILE A 259 -4.03 -7.51 -22.85
C ILE A 259 -4.01 -8.11 -24.27
N LEU A 260 -3.47 -9.32 -24.42
CA LEU A 260 -3.35 -9.97 -25.73
C LEU A 260 -4.71 -10.21 -26.39
N VAL A 261 -5.70 -10.69 -25.62
CA VAL A 261 -7.07 -10.90 -26.15
C VAL A 261 -7.67 -9.57 -26.62
N LYS A 262 -7.53 -8.50 -25.83
CA LYS A 262 -8.01 -7.16 -26.24
C LYS A 262 -7.34 -6.65 -27.52
N LEU A 263 -6.06 -6.95 -27.73
CA LEU A 263 -5.29 -6.45 -28.86
C LEU A 263 -5.44 -7.33 -30.11
N LEU A 264 -5.71 -8.64 -29.97
CA LEU A 264 -5.81 -9.57 -31.11
C LEU A 264 -6.87 -9.13 -32.14
N ASP A 265 -7.96 -8.54 -31.67
CA ASP A 265 -9.02 -8.03 -32.55
C ASP A 265 -8.59 -6.80 -33.38
N LEU A 266 -7.47 -6.17 -32.99
CA LEU A 266 -6.94 -4.96 -33.62
C LEU A 266 -5.67 -5.23 -34.45
N VAL A 267 -5.12 -6.46 -34.39
CA VAL A 267 -3.88 -6.83 -35.10
C VAL A 267 -4.18 -7.17 -36.55
N GLU A 268 -3.56 -6.47 -37.48
CA GLU A 268 -3.67 -6.76 -38.92
C GLU A 268 -2.67 -7.82 -39.41
N ASN A 269 -1.55 -8.03 -38.68
CA ASN A 269 -0.49 -8.95 -39.12
C ASN A 269 -0.79 -10.41 -38.73
N PRO A 270 -1.07 -11.32 -39.72
CA PRO A 270 -1.36 -12.72 -39.41
C PRO A 270 -0.21 -13.48 -38.72
N GLY A 271 1.03 -13.04 -38.95
CA GLY A 271 2.21 -13.63 -38.31
C GLY A 271 2.24 -13.44 -36.83
N ILE A 272 1.86 -12.24 -36.34
CA ILE A 272 1.76 -11.90 -34.92
C ILE A 272 0.63 -12.69 -34.28
N ILE A 273 -0.56 -12.71 -34.91
CA ILE A 273 -1.72 -13.49 -34.45
C ILE A 273 -1.32 -14.95 -34.25
N ARG A 274 -0.67 -15.57 -35.26
CA ARG A 274 -0.22 -16.96 -35.15
C ARG A 274 0.79 -17.20 -34.05
N SER A 275 1.72 -16.25 -33.81
CA SER A 275 2.72 -16.33 -32.72
C SER A 275 2.07 -16.25 -31.36
N VAL A 276 1.14 -15.32 -31.17
CA VAL A 276 0.38 -15.15 -29.92
C VAL A 276 -0.47 -16.39 -29.63
N CYS A 277 -1.25 -16.86 -30.63
CA CYS A 277 -2.09 -18.04 -30.48
C CYS A 277 -1.28 -19.30 -30.11
N LYS A 278 -0.11 -19.50 -30.73
CA LYS A 278 0.77 -20.63 -30.37
C LYS A 278 1.21 -20.61 -28.90
N LYS A 279 1.51 -19.44 -28.36
CA LYS A 279 1.90 -19.31 -26.95
C LYS A 279 0.72 -19.47 -26.01
N LEU A 280 -0.47 -18.96 -26.36
CA LEU A 280 -1.68 -19.09 -25.55
C LEU A 280 -2.21 -20.52 -25.45
N VAL A 281 -1.98 -21.36 -26.48
CA VAL A 281 -2.40 -22.78 -26.45
C VAL A 281 -1.55 -23.63 -25.48
N VAL A 282 -0.34 -23.17 -25.16
CA VAL A 282 0.60 -23.91 -24.28
C VAL A 282 0.40 -23.54 -22.79
N VAL A 283 -0.33 -22.48 -22.49
CA VAL A 283 -0.65 -22.01 -21.13
C VAL A 283 -1.93 -22.65 -20.61
#